data_7c662fc83830bc60e53468310184fcad
#
_entry.id   7c662fc83830bc60e53468310184fcad
#
_cell.length_a   1.000
_cell.length_b   1.000
_cell.length_c   1.000
_cell.angle_alpha   90.00
_cell.angle_beta   90.00
_cell.angle_gamma   90.00
#
_symmetry.space_group_name_H-M   'P 1'
#
loop_
_entity.id
_entity.type
_entity.pdbx_description
1 polymer ?
#
loop_
_entity_poly.entity_id
_entity_poly.type
_entity_poly.pdbx_seq_one_letter_code
_entity_poly.pdbx_strand_id
1 'polypeptide(L)'
;MTIKQTAGRDALGDFAPKFAQLNDDVLFGEVWSREDGLSLRDRSVVTVVALMAQGLTDSSFQYHLMSAKNNGVTRTEIAEILTHAAFYAGWPKAWVAFRMAKEVWADGDATDAKAEHQNEMAFPIGAPNDAFAKYFIGQSYLAPLSTEQVGIYNVTFEPGCRNNWHIHHAKSGGGQIIVCVAGRGLYQEWGKPAQELCPGDVVNIPAGVKHWHGAAPDSWFSHLAVEVPGEEASNEWLEPVDDEQYLKATDKEA
;
A
#
# COMPACT_ATOMS: atom_id res chain seq x y z
N MET A 1 7.97 -10.12 -16.52
CA MET A 1 7.01 -10.98 -17.30
C MET A 1 6.75 -10.30 -18.64
N THR A 2 6.71 -11.02 -19.77
CA THR A 2 6.47 -10.39 -21.09
C THR A 2 5.01 -9.99 -21.23
N ILE A 3 4.74 -8.70 -21.48
CA ILE A 3 3.40 -8.19 -21.75
C ILE A 3 2.91 -8.72 -23.10
N LYS A 4 1.77 -9.36 -23.13
CA LYS A 4 1.10 -9.77 -24.38
C LYS A 4 0.00 -8.77 -24.68
N GLN A 5 0.13 -8.04 -25.79
CA GLN A 5 -0.80 -7.04 -26.26
C GLN A 5 -1.25 -7.39 -27.69
N THR A 6 -2.50 -7.19 -28.01
CA THR A 6 -3.08 -7.41 -29.34
C THR A 6 -3.81 -6.19 -29.90
N ALA A 7 -3.90 -5.10 -29.10
CA ALA A 7 -4.69 -3.91 -29.44
C ALA A 7 -4.27 -3.28 -30.79
N GLY A 8 -3.00 -3.34 -31.16
CA GLY A 8 -2.54 -2.86 -32.44
C GLY A 8 -3.08 -3.70 -33.60
N ARG A 9 -3.04 -5.04 -33.48
CA ARG A 9 -3.59 -5.98 -34.46
C ARG A 9 -5.09 -5.89 -34.55
N ASP A 10 -5.77 -5.77 -33.42
CA ASP A 10 -7.22 -5.69 -33.36
C ASP A 10 -7.75 -4.40 -34.02
N ALA A 11 -7.05 -3.29 -33.83
CA ALA A 11 -7.47 -1.98 -34.36
C ALA A 11 -7.00 -1.73 -35.80
N LEU A 12 -5.80 -2.16 -36.18
CA LEU A 12 -5.13 -1.74 -37.42
C LEU A 12 -4.50 -2.89 -38.18
N GLY A 13 -4.68 -4.15 -37.77
CA GLY A 13 -4.00 -5.29 -38.36
C GLY A 13 -4.23 -5.45 -39.86
N ASP A 14 -5.43 -5.19 -40.33
CA ASP A 14 -5.80 -5.28 -41.74
C ASP A 14 -5.31 -4.08 -42.57
N PHE A 15 -5.23 -2.89 -41.94
CA PHE A 15 -4.85 -1.66 -42.63
C PHE A 15 -3.33 -1.40 -42.57
N ALA A 16 -2.70 -1.63 -41.41
CA ALA A 16 -1.29 -1.32 -41.16
C ALA A 16 -0.59 -2.45 -40.39
N PRO A 17 -0.47 -3.67 -40.96
CA PRO A 17 -0.02 -4.86 -40.24
C PRO A 17 1.37 -4.70 -39.62
N LYS A 18 2.28 -3.99 -40.29
CA LYS A 18 3.62 -3.76 -39.76
C LYS A 18 3.63 -2.81 -38.56
N PHE A 19 2.80 -1.77 -38.58
CA PHE A 19 2.63 -0.87 -37.44
C PHE A 19 2.01 -1.62 -36.24
N ALA A 20 0.97 -2.41 -36.50
CA ALA A 20 0.33 -3.24 -35.47
C ALA A 20 1.31 -4.22 -34.82
N GLN A 21 2.14 -4.88 -35.62
CA GLN A 21 3.20 -5.76 -35.15
C GLN A 21 4.20 -5.00 -34.26
N LEU A 22 4.69 -3.84 -34.69
CA LEU A 22 5.66 -3.05 -33.92
C LEU A 22 5.06 -2.57 -32.60
N ASN A 23 3.78 -2.18 -32.61
CA ASN A 23 3.07 -1.80 -31.40
C ASN A 23 2.99 -2.95 -30.39
N ASP A 24 2.49 -4.10 -30.83
CA ASP A 24 2.19 -5.22 -29.93
C ASP A 24 3.46 -5.96 -29.48
N ASP A 25 4.35 -6.30 -30.42
CA ASP A 25 5.49 -7.16 -30.14
C ASP A 25 6.69 -6.37 -29.63
N VAL A 26 6.99 -5.18 -30.20
CA VAL A 26 8.18 -4.42 -29.84
C VAL A 26 7.88 -3.42 -28.73
N LEU A 27 6.89 -2.52 -28.92
CA LEU A 27 6.62 -1.51 -27.91
C LEU A 27 6.19 -2.16 -26.59
N PHE A 28 5.13 -2.97 -26.61
CA PHE A 28 4.64 -3.61 -25.38
C PHE A 28 5.41 -4.89 -25.03
N GLY A 29 5.65 -5.76 -26.01
CA GLY A 29 6.32 -7.05 -25.78
C GLY A 29 7.77 -6.94 -25.35
N GLU A 30 8.51 -5.95 -25.85
CA GLU A 30 9.93 -5.77 -25.53
C GLU A 30 10.17 -4.54 -24.64
N VAL A 31 9.77 -3.32 -25.07
CA VAL A 31 10.13 -2.09 -24.35
C VAL A 31 9.41 -1.97 -23.02
N TRP A 32 8.09 -2.13 -22.98
CA TRP A 32 7.32 -2.05 -21.74
C TRP A 32 7.62 -3.24 -20.80
N SER A 33 8.04 -4.37 -21.32
CA SER A 33 8.36 -5.57 -20.52
C SER A 33 9.74 -5.52 -19.84
N ARG A 34 10.53 -4.46 -20.03
CA ARG A 34 11.88 -4.30 -19.43
C ARG A 34 11.77 -3.68 -18.03
N GLU A 35 11.13 -4.37 -17.12
CA GLU A 35 10.89 -3.91 -15.75
C GLU A 35 12.17 -3.71 -14.93
N ASP A 36 13.23 -4.48 -15.21
CA ASP A 36 14.53 -4.33 -14.56
C ASP A 36 15.18 -2.96 -14.79
N GLY A 37 14.87 -2.31 -15.93
CA GLY A 37 15.43 -1.00 -16.27
C GLY A 37 14.55 0.17 -15.84
N LEU A 38 13.24 0.02 -15.91
CA LEU A 38 12.24 1.02 -15.53
C LEU A 38 10.92 0.33 -15.23
N SER A 39 10.33 0.62 -14.09
CA SER A 39 9.06 0.01 -13.67
C SER A 39 7.90 0.32 -14.62
N LEU A 40 6.86 -0.53 -14.65
CA LEU A 40 5.64 -0.26 -15.41
C LEU A 40 4.96 1.04 -14.94
N ARG A 41 5.03 1.32 -13.65
CA ARG A 41 4.54 2.54 -13.04
C ARG A 41 5.23 3.77 -13.62
N ASP A 42 6.56 3.79 -13.61
CA ASP A 42 7.34 4.94 -14.09
C ASP A 42 7.20 5.12 -15.61
N ARG A 43 7.10 4.01 -16.37
CA ARG A 43 6.77 4.07 -17.82
C ARG A 43 5.42 4.72 -18.04
N SER A 44 4.41 4.40 -17.22
CA SER A 44 3.09 5.01 -17.31
C SER A 44 3.16 6.52 -17.02
N VAL A 45 3.87 6.94 -16.00
CA VAL A 45 4.08 8.36 -15.67
C VAL A 45 4.73 9.10 -16.85
N VAL A 46 5.83 8.56 -17.37
CA VAL A 46 6.53 9.15 -18.54
C VAL A 46 5.61 9.26 -19.75
N THR A 47 4.82 8.21 -20.03
CA THR A 47 3.91 8.19 -21.17
C THR A 47 2.77 9.21 -21.01
N VAL A 48 2.14 9.28 -19.85
CA VAL A 48 1.08 10.26 -19.55
C VAL A 48 1.60 11.69 -19.70
N VAL A 49 2.76 12.00 -19.13
CA VAL A 49 3.37 13.33 -19.25
C VAL A 49 3.73 13.66 -20.71
N ALA A 50 4.29 12.70 -21.45
CA ALA A 50 4.65 12.90 -22.85
C ALA A 50 3.43 13.18 -23.73
N LEU A 51 2.33 12.44 -23.55
CA LEU A 51 1.08 12.64 -24.29
C LEU A 51 0.43 13.98 -23.95
N MET A 52 0.34 14.32 -22.65
CA MET A 52 -0.16 15.63 -22.21
C MET A 52 0.66 16.77 -22.82
N ALA A 53 2.00 16.67 -22.78
CA ALA A 53 2.89 17.70 -23.31
C ALA A 53 2.72 17.93 -24.81
N GLN A 54 2.37 16.92 -25.56
CA GLN A 54 2.05 17.01 -26.98
C GLN A 54 0.62 17.50 -27.24
N GLY A 55 -0.26 17.49 -26.24
CA GLY A 55 -1.69 17.82 -26.39
C GLY A 55 -2.52 16.66 -26.95
N LEU A 56 -2.00 15.44 -26.88
CA LEU A 56 -2.68 14.21 -27.29
C LEU A 56 -3.56 13.74 -26.11
N THR A 57 -4.77 14.27 -26.04
CA THR A 57 -5.72 14.05 -24.94
C THR A 57 -7.03 13.44 -25.46
N ASP A 58 -6.91 12.36 -26.22
CA ASP A 58 -8.01 11.55 -26.76
C ASP A 58 -8.18 10.22 -25.98
N SER A 59 -8.85 9.25 -26.58
CA SER A 59 -9.05 7.92 -26.00
C SER A 59 -7.73 7.19 -25.69
N SER A 60 -6.66 7.48 -26.42
CA SER A 60 -5.33 6.92 -26.16
C SER A 60 -4.77 7.46 -24.84
N PHE A 61 -4.95 8.75 -24.59
CA PHE A 61 -4.55 9.34 -23.30
C PHE A 61 -5.34 8.75 -22.13
N GLN A 62 -6.65 8.57 -22.30
CA GLN A 62 -7.49 7.92 -21.29
C GLN A 62 -7.03 6.49 -20.98
N TYR A 63 -6.68 5.71 -22.01
CA TYR A 63 -6.11 4.38 -21.85
C TYR A 63 -4.81 4.42 -21.01
N HIS A 64 -3.92 5.37 -21.27
CA HIS A 64 -2.66 5.49 -20.53
C HIS A 64 -2.86 6.02 -19.10
N LEU A 65 -3.88 6.84 -18.82
CA LEU A 65 -4.29 7.17 -17.46
C LEU A 65 -4.79 5.93 -16.70
N MET A 66 -5.65 5.11 -17.33
CA MET A 66 -6.10 3.85 -16.74
C MET A 66 -4.93 2.89 -16.50
N SER A 67 -4.00 2.80 -17.45
CA SER A 67 -2.78 1.99 -17.28
C SER A 67 -1.92 2.50 -16.11
N ALA A 68 -1.79 3.81 -15.96
CA ALA A 68 -1.07 4.41 -14.83
C ALA A 68 -1.72 4.04 -13.48
N LYS A 69 -3.06 4.14 -13.38
CA LYS A 69 -3.81 3.69 -12.20
C LYS A 69 -3.58 2.21 -11.90
N ASN A 70 -3.71 1.34 -12.90
CA ASN A 70 -3.52 -0.11 -12.76
C ASN A 70 -2.07 -0.49 -12.39
N ASN A 71 -1.11 0.34 -12.78
CA ASN A 71 0.31 0.16 -12.44
C ASN A 71 0.71 0.86 -11.13
N GLY A 72 -0.27 1.29 -10.31
CA GLY A 72 -0.05 1.78 -8.96
C GLY A 72 0.24 3.29 -8.84
N VAL A 73 -0.09 4.09 -9.86
CA VAL A 73 -0.09 5.55 -9.71
C VAL A 73 -1.36 5.96 -8.97
N THR A 74 -1.20 6.58 -7.81
CA THR A 74 -2.32 7.00 -6.95
C THR A 74 -2.98 8.30 -7.46
N ARG A 75 -4.17 8.60 -6.93
CA ARG A 75 -4.89 9.84 -7.22
C ARG A 75 -4.08 11.08 -6.82
N THR A 76 -3.45 11.05 -5.66
CA THR A 76 -2.61 12.16 -5.17
C THR A 76 -1.39 12.32 -6.06
N GLU A 77 -0.72 11.23 -6.42
CA GLU A 77 0.45 11.27 -7.29
C GLU A 77 0.12 11.80 -8.69
N ILE A 78 -0.96 11.32 -9.33
CA ILE A 78 -1.31 11.83 -10.66
C ILE A 78 -1.65 13.33 -10.62
N ALA A 79 -2.27 13.80 -9.54
CA ALA A 79 -2.54 15.22 -9.35
C ALA A 79 -1.23 16.04 -9.27
N GLU A 80 -0.26 15.57 -8.48
CA GLU A 80 1.05 16.22 -8.38
C GLU A 80 1.85 16.15 -9.68
N ILE A 81 1.84 15.01 -10.37
CA ILE A 81 2.51 14.83 -11.67
C ILE A 81 1.97 15.82 -12.70
N LEU A 82 0.64 15.90 -12.84
CA LEU A 82 0.00 16.81 -13.79
C LEU A 82 0.19 18.29 -13.39
N THR A 83 0.19 18.60 -12.09
CA THR A 83 0.49 19.94 -11.57
C THR A 83 1.91 20.36 -11.93
N HIS A 84 2.89 19.51 -11.65
CA HIS A 84 4.27 19.75 -12.03
C HIS A 84 4.43 19.92 -13.55
N ALA A 85 3.87 18.99 -14.32
CA ALA A 85 3.95 19.01 -15.78
C ALA A 85 3.29 20.25 -16.41
N ALA A 86 2.29 20.87 -15.76
CA ALA A 86 1.63 22.09 -16.25
C ALA A 86 2.59 23.26 -16.48
N PHE A 87 3.64 23.38 -15.66
CA PHE A 87 4.66 24.42 -15.79
C PHE A 87 5.57 24.25 -17.02
N TYR A 88 5.69 23.03 -17.52
CA TYR A 88 6.54 22.67 -18.67
C TYR A 88 5.75 22.47 -19.96
N ALA A 89 4.52 21.96 -19.86
CA ALA A 89 3.67 21.63 -21.00
C ALA A 89 2.57 22.69 -21.30
N GLY A 90 2.26 23.53 -20.32
CA GLY A 90 1.27 24.60 -20.40
C GLY A 90 -0.09 24.26 -19.79
N TRP A 91 -0.68 25.23 -19.11
CA TRP A 91 -1.92 25.14 -18.35
C TRP A 91 -3.14 24.61 -19.12
N PRO A 92 -3.41 25.05 -20.38
CA PRO A 92 -4.59 24.54 -21.11
C PRO A 92 -4.56 23.02 -21.28
N LYS A 93 -3.40 22.43 -21.52
CA LYS A 93 -3.24 20.97 -21.66
C LYS A 93 -3.45 20.27 -20.32
N ALA A 94 -2.93 20.83 -19.24
CA ALA A 94 -3.12 20.32 -17.90
C ALA A 94 -4.60 20.29 -17.50
N TRP A 95 -5.39 21.32 -17.82
CA TRP A 95 -6.83 21.34 -17.55
C TRP A 95 -7.57 20.21 -18.22
N VAL A 96 -7.21 19.85 -19.45
CA VAL A 96 -7.82 18.70 -20.15
C VAL A 96 -7.39 17.39 -19.47
N ALA A 97 -6.10 17.25 -19.20
CA ALA A 97 -5.55 16.07 -18.53
C ALA A 97 -6.20 15.84 -17.15
N PHE A 98 -6.38 16.89 -16.34
CA PHE A 98 -7.05 16.82 -15.04
C PHE A 98 -8.52 16.37 -15.13
N ARG A 99 -9.26 16.84 -16.12
CA ARG A 99 -10.65 16.38 -16.31
C ARG A 99 -10.70 14.90 -16.58
N MET A 100 -9.85 14.39 -17.47
CA MET A 100 -9.78 12.98 -17.79
C MET A 100 -9.26 12.13 -16.62
N ALA A 101 -8.23 12.61 -15.92
CA ALA A 101 -7.73 11.94 -14.74
C ALA A 101 -8.80 11.85 -13.64
N LYS A 102 -9.58 12.91 -13.39
CA LYS A 102 -10.68 12.91 -12.43
C LYS A 102 -11.72 11.82 -12.73
N GLU A 103 -12.00 11.54 -14.00
CA GLU A 103 -12.91 10.46 -14.41
C GLU A 103 -12.30 9.08 -14.12
N VAL A 104 -11.00 8.88 -14.43
CA VAL A 104 -10.32 7.62 -14.21
C VAL A 104 -10.18 7.28 -12.73
N TRP A 105 -9.94 8.27 -11.86
CA TRP A 105 -9.86 8.10 -10.40
C TRP A 105 -11.16 8.50 -9.67
N ALA A 106 -12.33 8.37 -10.32
CA ALA A 106 -13.63 8.73 -9.73
C ALA A 106 -14.10 7.72 -8.67
N ASP A 107 -13.68 6.45 -8.77
CA ASP A 107 -14.22 5.34 -7.98
C ASP A 107 -13.72 5.29 -6.51
N GLY A 108 -13.10 6.38 -6.04
CA GLY A 108 -12.77 6.57 -4.61
C GLY A 108 -11.55 5.83 -4.09
N ASP A 109 -11.11 6.31 -2.99
CA ASP A 109 -9.79 6.30 -2.37
C ASP A 109 -9.28 4.96 -1.77
N ALA A 110 -10.07 3.89 -1.64
CA ALA A 110 -9.62 2.69 -0.91
C ALA A 110 -8.44 1.96 -1.60
N THR A 111 -8.47 1.83 -2.93
CA THR A 111 -7.35 1.21 -3.68
C THR A 111 -6.15 2.16 -3.72
N ASP A 112 -6.41 3.46 -3.81
CA ASP A 112 -5.37 4.49 -3.84
C ASP A 112 -4.69 4.62 -2.47
N ALA A 113 -5.45 4.67 -1.38
CA ALA A 113 -4.92 4.76 -0.03
C ALA A 113 -4.01 3.57 0.34
N LYS A 114 -4.37 2.35 -0.10
CA LYS A 114 -3.50 1.17 0.08
C LYS A 114 -2.21 1.30 -0.71
N ALA A 115 -2.29 1.78 -1.96
CA ALA A 115 -1.12 1.97 -2.82
C ALA A 115 -0.22 3.11 -2.30
N GLU A 116 -0.82 4.20 -1.81
CA GLU A 116 -0.10 5.29 -1.13
C GLU A 116 0.66 4.76 0.08
N HIS A 117 -0.02 4.02 0.95
CA HIS A 117 0.61 3.42 2.13
C HIS A 117 1.73 2.44 1.77
N GLN A 118 1.56 1.63 0.69
CA GLN A 118 2.64 0.76 0.19
C GLN A 118 3.87 1.54 -0.26
N ASN A 119 3.68 2.72 -0.83
CA ASN A 119 4.78 3.56 -1.32
C ASN A 119 5.55 4.26 -0.17
N GLU A 120 4.98 4.36 1.02
CA GLU A 120 5.62 4.93 2.20
C GLU A 120 6.68 4.00 2.82
N MET A 121 6.69 2.72 2.46
CA MET A 121 7.57 1.73 3.08
C MET A 121 8.25 0.80 2.06
N ALA A 122 9.40 0.26 2.47
CA ALA A 122 10.16 -0.70 1.67
C ALA A 122 9.61 -2.14 1.74
N PHE A 123 8.77 -2.44 2.73
CA PHE A 123 8.25 -3.79 2.96
C PHE A 123 6.89 -3.98 2.28
N PRO A 124 6.58 -5.19 1.74
CA PRO A 124 5.28 -5.45 1.13
C PRO A 124 4.16 -5.45 2.18
N ILE A 125 2.98 -4.95 1.81
CA ILE A 125 1.76 -5.06 2.64
C ILE A 125 1.38 -6.53 2.84
N GLY A 126 1.60 -7.37 1.83
CA GLY A 126 1.29 -8.78 1.90
C GLY A 126 -0.15 -9.14 1.52
N ALA A 127 -0.53 -10.37 1.83
CA ALA A 127 -1.87 -10.91 1.59
C ALA A 127 -2.84 -10.52 2.73
N PRO A 128 -4.17 -10.55 2.49
CA PRO A 128 -5.15 -10.47 3.57
C PRO A 128 -4.83 -11.47 4.68
N ASN A 129 -4.95 -11.02 5.93
CA ASN A 129 -4.59 -11.81 7.12
C ASN A 129 -5.73 -12.73 7.57
N ASP A 130 -6.28 -13.52 6.62
CA ASP A 130 -7.48 -14.32 6.82
C ASP A 130 -7.32 -15.38 7.91
N ALA A 131 -6.13 -15.95 8.05
CA ALA A 131 -5.85 -16.99 9.05
C ALA A 131 -6.04 -16.49 10.51
N PHE A 132 -5.82 -15.21 10.74
CA PHE A 132 -5.94 -14.56 12.03
C PHE A 132 -7.12 -13.58 12.12
N ALA A 133 -7.94 -13.46 11.07
CA ALA A 133 -9.03 -12.46 10.99
C ALA A 133 -9.96 -12.45 12.21
N LYS A 134 -10.20 -13.60 12.85
CA LYS A 134 -11.03 -13.70 14.07
C LYS A 134 -10.46 -12.98 15.29
N TYR A 135 -9.20 -12.57 15.25
CA TYR A 135 -8.51 -11.83 16.31
C TYR A 135 -8.32 -10.35 15.99
N PHE A 136 -8.95 -9.87 14.89
CA PHE A 136 -8.88 -8.49 14.46
C PHE A 136 -10.27 -7.91 14.26
N ILE A 137 -10.42 -6.63 14.55
CA ILE A 137 -11.56 -5.83 14.13
C ILE A 137 -11.09 -4.95 12.97
N GLY A 138 -11.72 -5.07 11.80
CA GLY A 138 -11.30 -4.42 10.56
C GLY A 138 -10.34 -5.30 9.73
N GLN A 139 -9.88 -4.75 8.60
CA GLN A 139 -9.03 -5.47 7.66
C GLN A 139 -7.55 -5.30 8.00
N SER A 140 -6.85 -6.41 8.06
CA SER A 140 -5.39 -6.45 8.19
C SER A 140 -4.74 -7.31 7.12
N TYR A 141 -3.44 -7.12 6.92
CA TYR A 141 -2.61 -7.83 5.95
C TYR A 141 -1.34 -8.32 6.63
N LEU A 142 -0.77 -9.40 6.09
CA LEU A 142 0.44 -10.02 6.64
C LEU A 142 1.41 -10.38 5.53
N ALA A 143 2.65 -9.92 5.66
CA ALA A 143 3.77 -10.33 4.83
C ALA A 143 4.87 -10.97 5.69
N PRO A 144 5.15 -12.27 5.55
CA PRO A 144 6.30 -12.88 6.19
C PRO A 144 7.59 -12.39 5.53
N LEU A 145 8.51 -11.88 6.34
CA LEU A 145 9.81 -11.38 5.90
C LEU A 145 10.95 -12.32 6.30
N SER A 146 10.85 -12.97 7.45
CA SER A 146 11.76 -14.00 7.93
C SER A 146 10.97 -15.03 8.75
N THR A 147 11.25 -16.31 8.52
CA THR A 147 10.58 -17.43 9.20
C THR A 147 11.55 -18.48 9.75
N GLU A 148 12.87 -18.24 9.63
CA GLU A 148 13.87 -19.23 10.02
C GLU A 148 14.44 -18.99 11.43
N GLN A 149 15.36 -18.04 11.59
CA GLN A 149 16.01 -17.80 12.89
C GLN A 149 15.13 -17.02 13.86
N VAL A 150 14.51 -15.95 13.33
CA VAL A 150 13.57 -15.09 14.06
C VAL A 150 12.38 -14.83 13.15
N GLY A 151 11.18 -15.05 13.64
CA GLY A 151 9.95 -14.66 12.92
C GLY A 151 9.87 -13.14 12.81
N ILE A 152 9.83 -12.62 11.58
CA ILE A 152 9.63 -11.19 11.30
C ILE A 152 8.53 -11.09 10.26
N TYR A 153 7.50 -10.34 10.60
CA TYR A 153 6.33 -10.13 9.74
C TYR A 153 6.07 -8.64 9.59
N ASN A 154 5.77 -8.18 8.38
CA ASN A 154 5.13 -6.89 8.22
C ASN A 154 3.63 -7.06 8.40
N VAL A 155 3.07 -6.46 9.45
CA VAL A 155 1.63 -6.47 9.73
C VAL A 155 1.09 -5.10 9.39
N THR A 156 0.13 -5.05 8.46
CA THR A 156 -0.50 -3.82 7.99
C THR A 156 -1.97 -3.80 8.37
N PHE A 157 -2.43 -2.67 8.87
CA PHE A 157 -3.78 -2.40 9.34
C PHE A 157 -4.41 -1.28 8.52
N GLU A 158 -5.63 -1.46 8.04
CA GLU A 158 -6.45 -0.37 7.51
C GLU A 158 -6.86 0.60 8.62
N PRO A 159 -7.24 1.85 8.30
CA PRO A 159 -7.71 2.82 9.29
C PRO A 159 -8.76 2.23 10.24
N GLY A 160 -8.56 2.39 11.55
CA GLY A 160 -9.43 1.86 12.58
C GLY A 160 -9.28 0.36 12.88
N CYS A 161 -8.52 -0.40 12.08
CA CYS A 161 -8.28 -1.81 12.34
C CYS A 161 -7.36 -1.99 13.54
N ARG A 162 -7.69 -2.95 14.41
CA ARG A 162 -6.93 -3.30 15.62
C ARG A 162 -7.03 -4.78 15.92
N ASN A 163 -6.02 -5.32 16.59
CA ASN A 163 -6.09 -6.68 17.09
C ASN A 163 -6.74 -6.74 18.49
N ASN A 164 -7.10 -7.95 18.89
CA ASN A 164 -7.58 -8.22 20.24
C ASN A 164 -6.48 -8.01 21.27
N TRP A 165 -6.85 -7.84 22.53
CA TRP A 165 -5.94 -8.03 23.64
C TRP A 165 -5.29 -9.39 23.54
N HIS A 166 -3.96 -9.44 23.75
CA HIS A 166 -3.20 -10.70 23.68
C HIS A 166 -1.95 -10.65 24.56
N ILE A 167 -1.36 -11.83 24.77
CA ILE A 167 -0.16 -12.00 25.58
C ILE A 167 0.79 -12.93 24.82
N HIS A 168 2.05 -12.56 24.76
CA HIS A 168 3.15 -13.45 24.37
C HIS A 168 3.73 -14.09 25.62
N HIS A 169 3.53 -15.39 25.79
CA HIS A 169 4.06 -16.14 26.92
C HIS A 169 5.45 -16.72 26.61
N ALA A 170 6.31 -16.82 27.61
CA ALA A 170 7.53 -17.61 27.57
C ALA A 170 8.03 -17.84 29.01
N LYS A 171 8.75 -18.95 29.24
CA LYS A 171 9.41 -19.21 30.53
C LYS A 171 10.65 -18.36 30.74
N SER A 172 11.39 -18.09 29.65
CA SER A 172 12.53 -17.19 29.62
C SER A 172 12.66 -16.58 28.21
N GLY A 173 13.15 -15.35 28.08
CA GLY A 173 13.13 -14.60 26.83
C GLY A 173 11.70 -14.33 26.38
N GLY A 174 11.44 -14.43 25.07
CA GLY A 174 10.11 -14.26 24.49
C GLY A 174 9.61 -12.83 24.47
N GLY A 175 8.34 -12.67 24.16
CA GLY A 175 7.72 -11.38 23.91
C GLY A 175 7.79 -10.98 22.43
N GLN A 176 7.56 -9.70 22.16
CA GLN A 176 7.54 -9.16 20.80
C GLN A 176 8.24 -7.80 20.76
N ILE A 177 8.90 -7.50 19.65
CA ILE A 177 9.31 -6.13 19.34
C ILE A 177 8.49 -5.69 18.14
N ILE A 178 7.88 -4.51 18.23
CA ILE A 178 7.24 -3.87 17.09
C ILE A 178 8.02 -2.63 16.67
N VAL A 179 8.20 -2.47 15.36
CA VAL A 179 8.87 -1.32 14.74
C VAL A 179 7.90 -0.70 13.76
N CYS A 180 7.42 0.51 14.02
CA CYS A 180 6.57 1.21 13.07
C CYS A 180 7.36 1.57 11.80
N VAL A 181 6.86 1.18 10.63
CA VAL A 181 7.55 1.39 9.33
C VAL A 181 6.77 2.30 8.39
N ALA A 182 5.45 2.46 8.58
CA ALA A 182 4.65 3.40 7.81
C ALA A 182 3.34 3.75 8.52
N GLY A 183 2.81 4.93 8.22
CA GLY A 183 1.55 5.41 8.74
C GLY A 183 1.57 5.72 10.23
N ARG A 184 0.40 5.64 10.88
CA ARG A 184 0.23 5.98 12.29
C ARG A 184 -0.63 4.96 13.00
N GLY A 185 -0.16 4.44 14.14
CA GLY A 185 -0.83 3.43 14.92
C GLY A 185 -0.86 3.71 16.42
N LEU A 186 -1.42 2.78 17.16
CA LEU A 186 -1.56 2.80 18.60
C LEU A 186 -1.03 1.48 19.18
N TYR A 187 -0.41 1.59 20.33
CA TYR A 187 -0.05 0.48 21.20
C TYR A 187 -0.54 0.77 22.62
N GLN A 188 -1.08 -0.23 23.30
CA GLN A 188 -1.49 -0.07 24.69
C GLN A 188 -1.24 -1.34 25.49
N GLU A 189 -0.61 -1.19 26.65
CA GLU A 189 -0.57 -2.22 27.68
C GLU A 189 -1.82 -2.11 28.58
N TRP A 190 -2.26 -3.24 29.09
CA TRP A 190 -3.40 -3.28 30.01
C TRP A 190 -3.18 -2.38 31.24
N GLY A 191 -4.14 -1.50 31.47
CA GLY A 191 -4.09 -0.57 32.62
C GLY A 191 -3.18 0.65 32.44
N LYS A 192 -2.57 0.83 31.25
CA LYS A 192 -1.77 2.01 30.92
C LYS A 192 -2.43 2.86 29.82
N PRO A 193 -2.07 4.15 29.71
CA PRO A 193 -2.47 4.97 28.57
C PRO A 193 -1.96 4.38 27.25
N ALA A 194 -2.69 4.60 26.17
CA ALA A 194 -2.24 4.25 24.83
C ALA A 194 -1.10 5.16 24.37
N GLN A 195 -0.18 4.59 23.62
CA GLN A 195 0.94 5.27 22.96
C GLN A 195 0.69 5.34 21.47
N GLU A 196 0.78 6.52 20.89
CA GLU A 196 0.81 6.68 19.43
C GLU A 196 2.15 6.23 18.88
N LEU A 197 2.15 5.55 17.72
CA LEU A 197 3.32 5.06 17.03
C LEU A 197 3.41 5.70 15.64
N CYS A 198 4.59 6.24 15.34
CA CYS A 198 4.95 6.80 14.05
C CYS A 198 6.18 6.07 13.47
N PRO A 199 6.47 6.21 12.16
CA PRO A 199 7.61 5.56 11.52
C PRO A 199 8.94 5.83 12.26
N GLY A 200 9.63 4.75 12.63
CA GLY A 200 10.87 4.77 13.43
C GLY A 200 10.67 4.47 14.91
N ASP A 201 9.44 4.50 15.43
CA ASP A 201 9.17 4.12 16.80
C ASP A 201 9.34 2.61 17.02
N VAL A 202 9.92 2.25 18.15
CA VAL A 202 10.17 0.86 18.56
C VAL A 202 9.58 0.61 19.93
N VAL A 203 8.74 -0.43 20.03
CA VAL A 203 8.20 -0.89 21.31
C VAL A 203 8.74 -2.27 21.62
N ASN A 204 9.35 -2.42 22.80
CA ASN A 204 9.76 -3.71 23.34
C ASN A 204 8.66 -4.22 24.29
N ILE A 205 8.06 -5.34 23.94
CA ILE A 205 6.95 -5.96 24.67
C ILE A 205 7.47 -7.23 25.33
N PRO A 206 7.76 -7.21 26.64
CA PRO A 206 8.23 -8.41 27.35
C PRO A 206 7.17 -9.52 27.35
N ALA A 207 7.62 -10.76 27.52
CA ALA A 207 6.72 -11.89 27.75
C ALA A 207 5.81 -11.63 28.97
N GLY A 208 4.55 -12.06 28.88
CA GLY A 208 3.54 -11.90 29.93
C GLY A 208 2.82 -10.56 29.94
N VAL A 209 3.17 -9.60 29.09
CA VAL A 209 2.48 -8.31 29.03
C VAL A 209 1.21 -8.44 28.17
N LYS A 210 0.06 -8.16 28.79
CA LYS A 210 -1.23 -8.04 28.07
C LYS A 210 -1.28 -6.71 27.34
N HIS A 211 -1.46 -6.74 26.03
CA HIS A 211 -1.45 -5.56 25.17
C HIS A 211 -2.28 -5.73 23.91
N TRP A 212 -2.48 -4.64 23.21
CA TRP A 212 -3.01 -4.60 21.85
C TRP A 212 -2.30 -3.52 21.04
N HIS A 213 -2.41 -3.60 19.71
CA HIS A 213 -1.98 -2.56 18.78
C HIS A 213 -2.88 -2.53 17.54
N GLY A 214 -2.89 -1.42 16.83
CA GLY A 214 -3.71 -1.21 15.66
C GLY A 214 -3.48 0.15 15.01
N ALA A 215 -4.16 0.39 13.89
CA ALA A 215 -4.12 1.66 13.17
C ALA A 215 -4.83 2.78 13.94
N ALA A 216 -4.45 4.03 13.71
CA ALA A 216 -5.26 5.18 14.09
C ALA A 216 -6.55 5.24 13.25
N PRO A 217 -7.61 5.97 13.69
CA PRO A 217 -8.89 5.98 12.98
C PRO A 217 -8.83 6.50 11.54
N ASP A 218 -7.86 7.35 11.25
CA ASP A 218 -7.72 8.10 10.02
C ASP A 218 -6.41 7.79 9.26
N SER A 219 -5.67 6.76 9.66
CA SER A 219 -4.38 6.40 9.04
C SER A 219 -4.24 4.89 8.89
N TRP A 220 -3.69 4.46 7.79
CA TRP A 220 -3.07 3.15 7.69
C TRP A 220 -1.92 3.04 8.68
N PHE A 221 -1.57 1.83 9.07
CA PHE A 221 -0.47 1.55 9.98
C PHE A 221 0.22 0.27 9.60
N SER A 222 1.54 0.30 9.48
CA SER A 222 2.36 -0.89 9.29
C SER A 222 3.48 -0.95 10.29
N HIS A 223 3.69 -2.13 10.85
CA HIS A 223 4.83 -2.37 11.72
C HIS A 223 5.46 -3.74 11.45
N LEU A 224 6.75 -3.84 11.69
CA LEU A 224 7.41 -5.12 11.82
C LEU A 224 7.05 -5.73 13.17
N ALA A 225 6.50 -6.93 13.14
CA ALA A 225 6.33 -7.80 14.31
C ALA A 225 7.53 -8.73 14.35
N VAL A 226 8.42 -8.56 15.32
CA VAL A 226 9.58 -9.41 15.53
C VAL A 226 9.29 -10.33 16.72
N GLU A 227 9.23 -11.63 16.47
CA GLU A 227 9.04 -12.63 17.51
C GLU A 227 10.34 -12.85 18.26
N VAL A 228 10.40 -12.41 19.53
CA VAL A 228 11.60 -12.61 20.35
C VAL A 228 11.70 -14.08 20.73
N PRO A 229 12.81 -14.77 20.43
CA PRO A 229 12.97 -16.17 20.81
C PRO A 229 12.83 -16.38 22.32
N GLY A 230 12.07 -17.40 22.71
CA GLY A 230 11.82 -17.72 24.12
C GLY A 230 11.60 -19.22 24.33
N GLU A 231 11.85 -19.65 25.57
CA GLU A 231 11.60 -21.04 25.99
C GLU A 231 10.08 -21.24 26.19
N GLU A 232 9.52 -22.25 25.54
CA GLU A 232 8.07 -22.54 25.53
C GLU A 232 7.22 -21.33 25.16
N ALA A 233 7.66 -20.59 24.11
CA ALA A 233 6.94 -19.42 23.64
C ALA A 233 5.59 -19.79 23.05
N SER A 234 4.55 -19.02 23.38
CA SER A 234 3.19 -19.19 22.87
C SER A 234 2.41 -17.86 22.90
N ASN A 235 1.39 -17.75 22.05
CA ASN A 235 0.53 -16.58 22.01
C ASN A 235 -0.87 -16.92 22.54
N GLU A 236 -1.38 -16.08 23.44
CA GLU A 236 -2.74 -16.15 23.96
C GLU A 236 -3.55 -14.96 23.45
N TRP A 237 -4.63 -15.26 22.71
CA TRP A 237 -5.58 -14.26 22.25
C TRP A 237 -6.73 -14.16 23.24
N LEU A 238 -7.05 -12.94 23.63
CA LEU A 238 -8.05 -12.60 24.64
C LEU A 238 -9.24 -11.87 24.00
N GLU A 239 -9.94 -11.06 24.81
CA GLU A 239 -11.11 -10.31 24.40
C GLU A 239 -10.79 -9.26 23.32
N PRO A 240 -11.76 -8.92 22.46
CA PRO A 240 -11.63 -7.81 21.51
C PRO A 240 -11.44 -6.47 22.23
N VAL A 241 -10.72 -5.55 21.60
CA VAL A 241 -10.72 -4.13 21.96
C VAL A 241 -11.98 -3.52 21.35
N ASP A 242 -13.01 -3.28 22.14
CA ASP A 242 -14.27 -2.71 21.68
C ASP A 242 -14.12 -1.25 21.23
N ASP A 243 -15.17 -0.71 20.60
CA ASP A 243 -15.13 0.65 20.06
C ASP A 243 -14.98 1.72 21.14
N GLU A 244 -15.53 1.51 22.35
CA GLU A 244 -15.40 2.46 23.46
C GLU A 244 -13.95 2.53 23.95
N GLN A 245 -13.31 1.36 24.15
CA GLN A 245 -11.91 1.27 24.54
C GLN A 245 -11.00 1.88 23.48
N TYR A 246 -11.27 1.57 22.20
CA TYR A 246 -10.49 2.08 21.09
C TYR A 246 -10.61 3.60 20.94
N LEU A 247 -11.83 4.16 20.97
CA LEU A 247 -12.05 5.61 20.91
C LEU A 247 -11.38 6.34 22.09
N LYS A 248 -11.48 5.78 23.30
CA LYS A 248 -10.78 6.34 24.46
C LYS A 248 -9.24 6.33 24.30
N ALA A 249 -8.70 5.30 23.64
CA ALA A 249 -7.26 5.23 23.35
C ALA A 249 -6.80 6.24 22.29
N THR A 250 -7.71 6.72 21.43
CA THR A 250 -7.43 7.74 20.40
C THR A 250 -7.59 9.16 20.88
N ASP A 251 -8.23 9.37 22.03
CA ASP A 251 -8.50 10.70 22.58
C ASP A 251 -7.23 11.24 23.27
N LYS A 252 -6.64 12.31 22.69
CA LYS A 252 -5.41 12.94 23.21
C LYS A 252 -5.64 13.83 24.45
N GLU A 253 -6.90 13.97 24.88
CA GLU A 253 -7.28 14.82 26.03
C GLU A 253 -7.64 14.01 27.30
N ALA A 254 -7.45 12.68 27.30
CA ALA A 254 -7.83 11.80 28.39
C ALA A 254 -6.65 11.44 29.34
#